data_7f306c5a2157fcc871d786aa86c057d4
#
_entry.id   7f306c5a2157fcc871d786aa86c057d4
#
_cell.length_a   1.000
_cell.length_b   1.000
_cell.length_c   1.000
_cell.angle_alpha   90.00
_cell.angle_beta   90.00
_cell.angle_gamma   90.00
#
_symmetry.space_group_name_H-M   'P 1'
#
loop_
_entity.id
_entity.type
_entity.pdbx_description
1 polymer ?
#
loop_
_entity_poly.entity_id
_entity_poly.type
_entity_poly.pdbx_seq_one_letter_code
_entity_poly.pdbx_strand_id
1 'polypeptide(L)'
;ILTDVWNALRPGGLFIYSTCTYNTEENEEMIGFLRKKFGAIPLTVDIDPAWNITPALVGDLPAYRFMPHRTRGEGLFMAILRKPGEPGETRREALLSTAEKTEKRNKKNKTPRIAIPDEWRLLVANPDRYTFISDEEKIIAIPAEYTTDYKLLDRNLDLLHAGITVATLKGKDYVPHISLALSTAFDMNKVVRYEASLD
;
A
#
# COMPACT_ATOMS: atom_id res chain seq x y z
N ILE A 1 13.29 2.50 -15.87
CA ILE A 1 12.25 2.17 -14.89
C ILE A 1 12.78 1.22 -13.81
N LEU A 2 13.19 -0.05 -14.11
CA LEU A 2 13.63 -1.02 -13.08
C LEU A 2 14.80 -0.50 -12.24
N THR A 3 15.78 0.16 -12.87
CA THR A 3 16.92 0.77 -12.18
C THR A 3 16.48 1.83 -11.18
N ASP A 4 15.53 2.67 -11.58
CA ASP A 4 15.05 3.80 -10.75
C ASP A 4 14.26 3.29 -9.56
N VAL A 5 13.33 2.36 -9.79
CA VAL A 5 12.54 1.73 -8.74
C VAL A 5 13.44 0.96 -7.76
N TRP A 6 14.45 0.23 -8.28
CA TRP A 6 15.39 -0.49 -7.44
C TRP A 6 16.20 0.43 -6.52
N ASN A 7 16.57 1.60 -7.02
CA ASN A 7 17.29 2.58 -6.21
C ASN A 7 16.42 3.15 -5.07
N ALA A 8 15.12 3.28 -5.30
CA ALA A 8 14.18 3.73 -4.28
C ALA A 8 13.90 2.69 -3.18
N LEU A 9 14.13 1.40 -3.48
CA LEU A 9 13.94 0.33 -2.51
C LEU A 9 15.03 0.37 -1.43
N ARG A 10 14.64 0.30 -0.16
CA ARG A 10 15.61 0.21 0.96
C ARG A 10 16.39 -1.12 0.94
N PRO A 11 17.62 -1.18 1.48
CA PRO A 11 18.31 -2.45 1.74
C PRO A 11 17.43 -3.38 2.57
N GLY A 12 17.46 -4.69 2.30
CA GLY A 12 16.59 -5.70 2.91
C GLY A 12 15.13 -5.67 2.44
N GLY A 13 14.73 -4.65 1.67
CA GLY A 13 13.35 -4.50 1.17
C GLY A 13 12.97 -5.55 0.14
N LEU A 14 11.66 -5.80 0.02
CA LEU A 14 11.09 -6.72 -0.95
C LEU A 14 10.65 -5.97 -2.21
N PHE A 15 10.93 -6.58 -3.36
CA PHE A 15 10.50 -6.14 -4.67
C PHE A 15 9.69 -7.24 -5.33
N ILE A 16 8.42 -6.96 -5.60
CA ILE A 16 7.55 -7.86 -6.34
C ILE A 16 7.51 -7.39 -7.79
N TYR A 17 8.00 -8.24 -8.69
CA TYR A 17 7.97 -8.00 -10.12
C TYR A 17 6.86 -8.84 -10.74
N SER A 18 5.98 -8.23 -11.49
CA SER A 18 4.91 -8.93 -12.18
C SER A 18 4.64 -8.32 -13.56
N THR A 19 4.27 -9.18 -14.51
CA THR A 19 3.85 -8.81 -15.86
C THR A 19 2.65 -9.65 -16.29
N CYS A 20 1.94 -9.19 -17.30
CA CYS A 20 0.89 -9.96 -17.96
C CYS A 20 1.38 -10.63 -19.27
N THR A 21 2.66 -10.52 -19.59
CA THR A 21 3.24 -11.11 -20.80
C THR A 21 3.70 -12.56 -20.57
N TYR A 22 3.87 -13.31 -21.66
CA TYR A 22 4.33 -14.71 -21.61
C TYR A 22 5.76 -14.89 -22.07
N ASN A 23 6.37 -13.86 -22.71
CA ASN A 23 7.72 -13.95 -23.21
C ASN A 23 8.75 -14.00 -22.07
N THR A 24 9.90 -14.58 -22.33
CA THR A 24 10.98 -14.71 -21.34
C THR A 24 11.79 -13.44 -21.20
N GLU A 25 11.84 -12.63 -22.25
CA GLU A 25 12.61 -11.39 -22.32
C GLU A 25 12.09 -10.36 -21.29
N GLU A 26 10.77 -10.27 -21.15
CA GLU A 26 10.16 -9.38 -20.16
C GLU A 26 10.03 -10.04 -18.77
N ASN A 27 10.20 -11.33 -18.67
CA ASN A 27 9.98 -12.10 -17.46
C ASN A 27 11.31 -12.55 -16.83
N GLU A 28 11.75 -13.78 -17.10
CA GLU A 28 12.93 -14.36 -16.47
C GLU A 28 14.21 -13.58 -16.74
N GLU A 29 14.36 -13.00 -17.95
CA GLU A 29 15.55 -12.22 -18.29
C GLU A 29 15.62 -10.92 -17.48
N MET A 30 14.47 -10.29 -17.17
CA MET A 30 14.45 -9.12 -16.29
C MET A 30 14.84 -9.47 -14.85
N ILE A 31 14.46 -10.65 -14.37
CA ILE A 31 14.92 -11.14 -13.07
C ILE A 31 16.42 -11.41 -13.11
N GLY A 32 16.91 -12.02 -14.21
CA GLY A 32 18.34 -12.20 -14.47
C GLY A 32 19.12 -10.88 -14.48
N PHE A 33 18.56 -9.85 -15.13
CA PHE A 33 19.13 -8.51 -15.14
C PHE A 33 19.23 -7.92 -13.72
N LEU A 34 18.17 -7.99 -12.93
CA LEU A 34 18.17 -7.48 -11.55
C LEU A 34 19.20 -8.22 -10.68
N ARG A 35 19.30 -9.53 -10.83
CA ARG A 35 20.33 -10.34 -10.15
C ARG A 35 21.74 -9.92 -10.53
N LYS A 36 22.03 -9.85 -11.84
CA LYS A 36 23.35 -9.55 -12.37
C LYS A 36 23.80 -8.11 -12.05
N LYS A 37 22.88 -7.15 -12.20
CA LYS A 37 23.22 -5.73 -12.07
C LYS A 37 23.22 -5.26 -10.62
N PHE A 38 22.31 -5.78 -9.79
CA PHE A 38 22.07 -5.26 -8.43
C PHE A 38 22.27 -6.28 -7.32
N GLY A 39 22.61 -7.53 -7.67
CA GLY A 39 22.73 -8.61 -6.70
C GLY A 39 21.37 -8.97 -6.06
N ALA A 40 20.26 -8.71 -6.74
CA ALA A 40 18.93 -9.04 -6.24
C ALA A 40 18.84 -10.53 -5.87
N ILE A 41 18.24 -10.83 -4.73
CA ILE A 41 18.10 -12.18 -4.19
C ILE A 41 16.66 -12.66 -4.45
N PRO A 42 16.43 -13.57 -5.42
CA PRO A 42 15.11 -14.14 -5.62
C PRO A 42 14.69 -14.98 -4.41
N LEU A 43 13.43 -14.87 -4.04
CA LEU A 43 12.85 -15.58 -2.89
C LEU A 43 11.87 -16.65 -3.37
N THR A 44 11.99 -17.82 -2.78
CA THR A 44 11.01 -18.89 -2.96
C THR A 44 9.82 -18.64 -2.04
N VAL A 45 8.62 -18.81 -2.58
CA VAL A 45 7.37 -18.83 -1.82
C VAL A 45 6.85 -20.26 -1.84
N ASP A 46 6.43 -20.75 -0.69
CA ASP A 46 5.73 -22.01 -0.59
C ASP A 46 4.35 -21.90 -1.22
N ILE A 47 4.09 -22.71 -2.25
CA ILE A 47 2.88 -22.66 -3.06
C ILE A 47 2.17 -23.99 -2.97
N ASP A 48 0.88 -23.96 -2.66
CA ASP A 48 0.04 -25.14 -2.72
C ASP A 48 0.04 -25.72 -4.14
N PRO A 49 0.46 -26.99 -4.35
CA PRO A 49 0.44 -27.64 -5.66
C PRO A 49 -0.93 -27.61 -6.34
N ALA A 50 -2.01 -27.56 -5.56
CA ALA A 50 -3.38 -27.50 -6.08
C ALA A 50 -3.67 -26.19 -6.87
N TRP A 51 -2.87 -25.16 -6.70
CA TRP A 51 -3.00 -23.90 -7.47
C TRP A 51 -2.51 -24.03 -8.91
N ASN A 52 -1.84 -25.13 -9.27
CA ASN A 52 -1.36 -25.41 -10.63
C ASN A 52 -0.47 -24.31 -11.23
N ILE A 53 0.28 -23.58 -10.40
CA ILE A 53 1.19 -22.54 -10.84
C ILE A 53 2.40 -23.19 -11.51
N THR A 54 2.79 -22.65 -12.67
CA THR A 54 3.93 -23.13 -13.43
C THR A 54 5.20 -22.43 -12.96
N PRO A 55 6.34 -23.12 -12.80
CA PRO A 55 7.62 -22.49 -12.49
C PRO A 55 8.16 -21.66 -13.68
N ALA A 56 9.32 -21.05 -13.50
CA ALA A 56 10.07 -20.39 -14.57
C ALA A 56 10.25 -21.30 -15.77
N LEU A 57 10.15 -20.74 -16.98
CA LEU A 57 10.39 -21.49 -18.23
C LEU A 57 11.87 -21.59 -18.57
N VAL A 58 12.67 -20.63 -18.13
CA VAL A 58 14.09 -20.53 -18.43
C VAL A 58 14.87 -20.25 -17.14
N GLY A 59 15.95 -20.98 -16.96
CA GLY A 59 16.82 -20.84 -15.80
C GLY A 59 16.23 -21.46 -14.52
N ASP A 60 17.10 -21.60 -13.51
CA ASP A 60 16.69 -22.04 -12.16
C ASP A 60 16.39 -20.80 -11.31
N LEU A 61 15.19 -20.26 -11.49
CA LEU A 61 14.72 -19.06 -10.83
C LEU A 61 13.42 -19.34 -10.09
N PRO A 62 13.27 -18.94 -8.83
CA PRO A 62 11.98 -18.95 -8.15
C PRO A 62 11.09 -17.85 -8.73
N ALA A 63 10.35 -18.22 -9.77
CA ALA A 63 9.36 -17.40 -10.43
C ALA A 63 8.09 -18.23 -10.70
N TYR A 64 6.98 -17.53 -10.84
CA TYR A 64 5.64 -18.09 -10.79
C TYR A 64 4.85 -17.63 -12.02
N ARG A 65 4.38 -18.60 -12.82
CA ARG A 65 3.58 -18.35 -14.01
C ARG A 65 2.17 -18.87 -13.82
N PHE A 66 1.22 -17.96 -13.85
CA PHE A 66 -0.21 -18.25 -13.80
C PHE A 66 -0.72 -18.37 -15.24
N MET A 67 -0.69 -19.58 -15.76
CA MET A 67 -1.07 -19.85 -17.16
C MET A 67 -2.59 -20.03 -17.27
N PRO A 68 -3.30 -19.37 -18.22
CA PRO A 68 -4.78 -19.41 -18.31
C PRO A 68 -5.37 -20.81 -18.48
N HIS A 69 -4.63 -21.74 -19.07
CA HIS A 69 -5.06 -23.13 -19.24
C HIS A 69 -4.89 -23.98 -17.96
N ARG A 70 -4.27 -23.44 -16.91
CA ARG A 70 -4.00 -24.13 -15.64
C ARG A 70 -4.59 -23.41 -14.43
N THR A 71 -4.65 -22.09 -14.48
CA THR A 71 -5.16 -21.22 -13.41
C THR A 71 -6.27 -20.32 -13.96
N ARG A 72 -7.23 -19.94 -13.13
CA ARG A 72 -8.24 -18.98 -13.53
C ARG A 72 -7.61 -17.59 -13.64
N GLY A 73 -7.80 -16.91 -14.78
CA GLY A 73 -7.32 -15.55 -15.01
C GLY A 73 -6.78 -15.36 -16.42
N GLU A 74 -6.32 -14.15 -16.70
CA GLU A 74 -5.79 -13.76 -18.01
C GLU A 74 -4.31 -14.12 -18.20
N GLY A 75 -3.68 -14.57 -17.14
CA GLY A 75 -2.25 -14.88 -17.08
C GLY A 75 -1.45 -13.81 -16.34
N LEU A 76 -0.45 -14.26 -15.63
CA LEU A 76 0.47 -13.41 -14.86
C LEU A 76 1.82 -14.10 -14.74
N PHE A 77 2.89 -13.33 -14.81
CA PHE A 77 4.21 -13.71 -14.30
C PHE A 77 4.47 -12.97 -13.00
N MET A 78 5.08 -13.63 -12.03
CA MET A 78 5.47 -13.02 -10.77
C MET A 78 6.82 -13.56 -10.29
N ALA A 79 7.67 -12.67 -9.76
CA ALA A 79 8.85 -13.03 -9.00
C ALA A 79 9.00 -12.08 -7.79
N ILE A 80 9.50 -12.62 -6.69
CA ILE A 80 9.75 -11.86 -5.47
C ILE A 80 11.25 -11.82 -5.24
N LEU A 81 11.79 -10.62 -5.06
CA LEU A 81 13.20 -10.39 -4.85
C LEU A 81 13.44 -9.58 -3.58
N ARG A 82 14.56 -9.83 -2.93
CA ARG A 82 15.04 -9.02 -1.81
C ARG A 82 16.24 -8.19 -2.25
N LYS A 83 16.24 -6.92 -1.89
CA LYS A 83 17.42 -6.07 -2.07
C LYS A 83 18.50 -6.48 -1.05
N PRO A 84 19.76 -6.71 -1.47
CA PRO A 84 20.86 -7.01 -0.56
C PRO A 84 21.06 -5.91 0.49
N GLY A 85 21.61 -6.30 1.64
CA GLY A 85 21.95 -5.41 2.75
C GLY A 85 20.93 -5.46 3.88
N GLU A 86 21.39 -5.11 5.07
CA GLU A 86 20.54 -4.99 6.24
C GLU A 86 19.74 -3.70 6.19
N PRO A 87 18.49 -3.70 6.72
CA PRO A 87 17.73 -2.49 6.90
C PRO A 87 18.51 -1.60 7.88
N GLY A 88 19.25 -0.63 7.35
CA GLY A 88 20.00 0.32 8.19
C GLY A 88 19.04 1.09 9.11
N GLU A 89 19.55 1.49 10.28
CA GLU A 89 18.92 2.47 11.17
C GLU A 89 18.53 3.70 10.33
N THR A 90 17.34 4.08 10.44
CA THR A 90 16.62 4.70 9.37
C THR A 90 16.94 6.20 9.25
N ARG A 91 17.30 6.59 8.04
CA ARG A 91 17.01 7.93 7.51
C ARG A 91 15.60 8.43 7.91
N ARG A 92 14.67 7.53 8.25
CA ARG A 92 13.36 7.81 8.85
C ARG A 92 13.49 8.58 10.15
N GLU A 93 14.32 8.16 11.11
CA GLU A 93 14.51 8.86 12.40
C GLU A 93 15.12 10.25 12.21
N ALA A 94 16.10 10.37 11.30
CA ALA A 94 16.66 11.66 10.93
C ALA A 94 15.63 12.58 10.25
N LEU A 95 14.80 12.06 9.35
CA LEU A 95 13.73 12.81 8.69
C LEU A 95 12.63 13.20 9.68
N LEU A 96 12.24 12.30 10.59
CA LEU A 96 11.24 12.56 11.61
C LEU A 96 11.72 13.64 12.60
N SER A 97 12.97 13.57 13.06
CA SER A 97 13.56 14.57 13.95
C SER A 97 13.63 15.97 13.30
N THR A 98 13.87 16.01 11.98
CA THR A 98 13.87 17.26 11.19
C THR A 98 12.45 17.80 11.02
N ALA A 99 11.48 16.92 10.78
CA ALA A 99 10.07 17.29 10.66
C ALA A 99 9.50 17.87 11.97
N GLU A 100 9.84 17.27 13.13
CA GLU A 100 9.43 17.77 14.44
C GLU A 100 10.02 19.16 14.77
N LYS A 101 11.29 19.40 14.39
CA LYS A 101 11.93 20.71 14.56
C LYS A 101 11.25 21.78 13.70
N THR A 102 10.81 21.43 12.51
CA THR A 102 10.10 22.32 11.57
C THR A 102 8.67 22.60 12.04
N GLU A 103 7.99 21.64 12.69
CA GLU A 103 6.66 21.84 13.30
C GLU A 103 6.65 22.94 14.38
N LYS A 104 7.69 22.98 15.20
CA LYS A 104 7.82 24.01 16.25
C LYS A 104 7.98 25.42 15.66
N ARG A 105 8.49 25.54 14.43
CA ARG A 105 8.75 26.79 13.75
C ARG A 105 7.55 27.32 12.95
N ASN A 106 6.68 26.44 12.41
CA ASN A 106 5.57 26.79 11.52
C ASN A 106 4.19 26.77 12.18
N LYS A 107 4.08 27.08 13.47
CA LYS A 107 2.79 27.14 14.19
C LYS A 107 1.78 28.17 13.65
N LYS A 108 2.17 29.01 12.67
CA LYS A 108 1.34 30.14 12.19
C LYS A 108 0.39 29.81 11.02
N ASN A 109 0.57 28.69 10.30
CA ASN A 109 -0.29 28.32 9.17
C ASN A 109 -0.95 26.94 9.43
N LYS A 110 -1.78 26.87 10.48
CA LYS A 110 -2.65 25.71 10.65
C LYS A 110 -3.96 26.01 9.93
N THR A 111 -4.26 25.24 8.86
CA THR A 111 -5.62 25.07 8.39
C THR A 111 -6.51 24.72 9.58
N PRO A 112 -7.67 25.35 9.76
CA PRO A 112 -8.56 25.03 10.87
C PRO A 112 -8.89 23.53 10.82
N ARG A 113 -8.54 22.79 11.85
CA ARG A 113 -9.00 21.41 11.98
C ARG A 113 -10.48 21.44 12.28
N ILE A 114 -11.29 21.04 11.32
CA ILE A 114 -12.71 20.84 11.52
C ILE A 114 -12.87 19.73 12.57
N ALA A 115 -13.69 19.96 13.59
CA ALA A 115 -13.99 18.94 14.58
C ALA A 115 -14.68 17.76 13.87
N ILE A 116 -14.10 16.58 13.98
CA ILE A 116 -14.66 15.37 13.36
C ILE A 116 -15.75 14.85 14.29
N PRO A 117 -17.01 14.77 13.82
CA PRO A 117 -18.09 14.23 14.62
C PRO A 117 -17.81 12.77 15.01
N ASP A 118 -18.17 12.40 16.24
CA ASP A 118 -17.90 11.05 16.78
C ASP A 118 -18.59 9.94 15.98
N GLU A 119 -19.71 10.23 15.33
CA GLU A 119 -20.40 9.28 14.47
C GLU A 119 -19.51 8.67 13.38
N TRP A 120 -18.59 9.45 12.79
CA TRP A 120 -17.66 8.97 11.76
C TRP A 120 -16.56 8.08 12.34
N ARG A 121 -16.14 8.36 13.58
CA ARG A 121 -15.16 7.55 14.28
C ARG A 121 -15.75 6.19 14.66
N LEU A 122 -17.00 6.16 15.04
CA LEU A 122 -17.71 4.95 15.46
C LEU A 122 -17.97 3.96 14.33
N LEU A 123 -17.88 4.37 13.06
CA LEU A 123 -17.95 3.48 11.90
C LEU A 123 -16.66 2.67 11.68
N VAL A 124 -15.59 3.04 12.35
CA VAL A 124 -14.28 2.34 12.26
C VAL A 124 -14.15 1.42 13.48
N ALA A 125 -13.87 0.15 13.23
CA ALA A 125 -13.58 -0.81 14.30
C ALA A 125 -12.29 -0.41 15.03
N ASN A 126 -12.29 -0.42 16.37
CA ASN A 126 -11.17 -0.01 17.20
C ASN A 126 -10.64 1.41 16.85
N PRO A 127 -11.49 2.46 16.93
CA PRO A 127 -11.14 3.81 16.46
C PRO A 127 -9.90 4.39 17.13
N ASP A 128 -9.56 3.95 18.34
CA ASP A 128 -8.35 4.40 19.07
C ASP A 128 -7.04 3.97 18.41
N ARG A 129 -7.08 3.00 17.51
CA ARG A 129 -5.91 2.61 16.70
C ARG A 129 -5.65 3.55 15.52
N TYR A 130 -6.50 4.54 15.30
CA TYR A 130 -6.43 5.46 14.18
C TYR A 130 -6.37 6.91 14.64
N THR A 131 -5.61 7.70 13.92
CA THR A 131 -5.69 9.16 13.96
C THR A 131 -6.63 9.60 12.84
N PHE A 132 -7.70 10.30 13.21
CA PHE A 132 -8.63 10.86 12.23
C PHE A 132 -8.17 12.27 11.86
N ILE A 133 -8.12 12.54 10.58
CA ILE A 133 -7.73 13.82 10.01
C ILE A 133 -8.86 14.28 9.11
N SER A 134 -9.28 15.53 9.27
CA SER A 134 -10.23 16.17 8.38
C SER A 134 -9.54 17.29 7.63
N ASP A 135 -9.72 17.30 6.32
CA ASP A 135 -9.57 18.49 5.48
C ASP A 135 -10.96 19.03 5.09
N GLU A 136 -11.01 20.03 4.23
CA GLU A 136 -12.29 20.65 3.83
C GLU A 136 -13.18 19.72 2.98
N GLU A 137 -12.65 18.61 2.46
CA GLU A 137 -13.35 17.75 1.51
C GLU A 137 -13.65 16.35 2.08
N LYS A 138 -12.81 15.85 2.99
CA LYS A 138 -12.90 14.45 3.43
C LYS A 138 -12.41 14.23 4.86
N ILE A 139 -12.86 13.14 5.45
CA ILE A 139 -12.38 12.59 6.71
C ILE A 139 -11.60 11.31 6.39
N ILE A 140 -10.34 11.25 6.81
CA ILE A 140 -9.48 10.08 6.63
C ILE A 140 -9.05 9.51 7.98
N ALA A 141 -8.95 8.18 8.06
CA ALA A 141 -8.40 7.45 9.20
C ALA A 141 -7.04 6.88 8.84
N ILE A 142 -6.01 7.31 9.53
CA ILE A 142 -4.62 6.85 9.38
C ILE A 142 -4.27 6.00 10.61
N PRO A 143 -3.70 4.78 10.48
CA PRO A 143 -3.23 4.05 11.64
C PRO A 143 -2.30 4.92 12.47
N ALA A 144 -2.52 4.96 13.79
CA ALA A 144 -1.87 5.92 14.69
C ALA A 144 -0.34 5.90 14.60
N GLU A 145 0.24 4.71 14.38
CA GLU A 145 1.67 4.50 14.20
C GLU A 145 2.26 5.20 12.97
N TYR A 146 1.45 5.44 11.92
CA TYR A 146 1.88 6.10 10.67
C TYR A 146 1.51 7.58 10.58
N THR A 147 0.91 8.15 11.63
CA THR A 147 0.47 9.56 11.61
C THR A 147 1.61 10.54 11.31
N THR A 148 2.81 10.26 11.84
CA THR A 148 3.98 11.12 11.63
C THR A 148 4.51 10.99 10.20
N ASP A 149 4.54 9.77 9.66
CA ASP A 149 4.93 9.51 8.26
C ASP A 149 3.96 10.18 7.30
N TYR A 150 2.64 10.06 7.55
CA TYR A 150 1.62 10.76 6.78
C TYR A 150 1.88 12.26 6.72
N LYS A 151 2.09 12.91 7.85
CA LYS A 151 2.35 14.35 7.90
C LYS A 151 3.62 14.75 7.17
N LEU A 152 4.66 13.90 7.17
CA LEU A 152 5.89 14.14 6.43
C LEU A 152 5.64 14.05 4.92
N LEU A 153 4.91 13.03 4.48
CA LEU A 153 4.58 12.83 3.06
C LEU A 153 3.65 13.93 2.55
N ASP A 154 2.60 14.26 3.29
CA ASP A 154 1.60 15.28 2.96
C ASP A 154 2.20 16.69 2.75
N ARG A 155 3.33 16.97 3.40
CA ARG A 155 4.05 18.25 3.23
C ARG A 155 4.97 18.30 2.02
N ASN A 156 5.37 17.16 1.51
CA ASN A 156 6.41 17.05 0.50
C ASN A 156 5.91 16.47 -0.82
N LEU A 157 4.72 15.90 -0.84
CA LEU A 157 4.14 15.22 -2.00
C LEU A 157 2.65 15.56 -2.13
N ASP A 158 2.15 15.55 -3.35
CA ASP A 158 0.71 15.55 -3.62
C ASP A 158 0.17 14.14 -3.40
N LEU A 159 -0.44 13.91 -2.23
CA LEU A 159 -0.99 12.61 -1.87
C LEU A 159 -2.36 12.41 -2.51
N LEU A 160 -2.43 11.55 -3.51
CA LEU A 160 -3.69 11.19 -4.16
C LEU A 160 -4.59 10.38 -3.22
N HIS A 161 -3.99 9.52 -2.41
CA HIS A 161 -4.71 8.69 -1.44
C HIS A 161 -3.81 8.36 -0.25
N ALA A 162 -4.39 8.38 0.96
CA ALA A 162 -3.70 7.95 2.18
C ALA A 162 -4.71 7.41 3.21
N GLY A 163 -4.37 6.29 3.83
CA GLY A 163 -5.23 5.66 4.83
C GLY A 163 -6.60 5.24 4.29
N ILE A 164 -7.61 5.35 5.13
CA ILE A 164 -8.99 5.00 4.79
C ILE A 164 -9.81 6.29 4.71
N THR A 165 -10.37 6.61 3.55
CA THR A 165 -11.35 7.68 3.44
C THR A 165 -12.65 7.21 4.08
N VAL A 166 -13.00 7.80 5.22
CA VAL A 166 -14.19 7.45 6.02
C VAL A 166 -15.42 8.12 5.42
N ALA A 167 -15.32 9.41 5.13
CA ALA A 167 -16.38 10.21 4.57
C ALA A 167 -15.87 11.30 3.64
N THR A 168 -16.73 11.76 2.75
CA THR A 168 -16.47 12.91 1.87
C THR A 168 -17.57 13.93 2.00
N LEU A 169 -17.22 15.22 1.87
CA LEU A 169 -18.18 16.31 1.92
C LEU A 169 -19.00 16.36 0.61
N LYS A 170 -20.32 16.36 0.75
CA LYS A 170 -21.27 16.58 -0.35
C LYS A 170 -22.17 17.76 -0.01
N GLY A 171 -21.90 18.91 -0.60
CA GLY A 171 -22.60 20.14 -0.23
C GLY A 171 -22.23 20.58 1.19
N LYS A 172 -23.15 20.42 2.16
CA LYS A 172 -22.93 20.78 3.57
C LYS A 172 -22.76 19.56 4.48
N ASP A 173 -23.02 18.35 3.95
CA ASP A 173 -23.07 17.13 4.73
C ASP A 173 -21.96 16.17 4.34
N TYR A 174 -21.41 15.47 5.31
CA TYR A 174 -20.52 14.35 5.07
C TYR A 174 -21.34 13.10 4.71
N VAL A 175 -20.87 12.37 3.72
CA VAL A 175 -21.43 11.07 3.31
C VAL A 175 -20.38 9.97 3.42
N PRO A 176 -20.75 8.73 3.80
CA PRO A 176 -19.82 7.62 3.89
C PRO A 176 -19.12 7.37 2.54
N HIS A 177 -17.84 7.08 2.60
CA HIS A 177 -17.05 6.79 1.40
C HIS A 177 -16.89 5.27 1.18
N ILE A 178 -16.89 4.84 -0.09
CA ILE A 178 -16.75 3.43 -0.47
C ILE A 178 -15.48 2.77 0.09
N SER A 179 -14.39 3.53 0.26
CA SER A 179 -13.14 3.03 0.83
C SER A 179 -13.32 2.47 2.24
N LEU A 180 -14.22 3.07 3.04
CA LEU A 180 -14.53 2.53 4.35
C LEU A 180 -15.26 1.19 4.24
N ALA A 181 -16.29 1.11 3.39
CA ALA A 181 -17.07 -0.11 3.21
C ALA A 181 -16.25 -1.30 2.69
N LEU A 182 -15.20 -1.03 1.90
CA LEU A 182 -14.27 -2.05 1.40
C LEU A 182 -13.09 -2.33 2.34
N SER A 183 -12.99 -1.60 3.46
CA SER A 183 -11.91 -1.76 4.42
C SER A 183 -12.22 -2.82 5.46
N THR A 184 -11.21 -3.58 5.87
CA THR A 184 -11.28 -4.48 7.03
C THR A 184 -11.45 -3.74 8.36
N ALA A 185 -11.27 -2.43 8.37
CA ALA A 185 -11.48 -1.58 9.54
C ALA A 185 -12.94 -1.12 9.71
N PHE A 186 -13.83 -1.46 8.78
CA PHE A 186 -15.24 -1.11 8.90
C PHE A 186 -15.95 -1.91 9.99
N ASP A 187 -16.65 -1.22 10.90
CA ASP A 187 -17.44 -1.89 11.94
C ASP A 187 -18.81 -2.31 11.39
N MET A 188 -18.91 -3.56 10.95
CA MET A 188 -20.13 -4.14 10.39
C MET A 188 -21.31 -4.20 11.38
N ASN A 189 -21.08 -4.00 12.68
CA ASN A 189 -22.15 -3.98 13.70
C ASN A 189 -22.85 -2.63 13.79
N LYS A 190 -22.32 -1.60 13.13
CA LYS A 190 -22.84 -0.23 13.15
C LYS A 190 -23.71 0.10 11.94
N VAL A 191 -24.00 -0.87 11.08
CA VAL A 191 -24.78 -0.65 9.86
C VAL A 191 -25.96 -1.60 9.75
N VAL A 192 -27.01 -1.14 9.10
CA VAL A 192 -28.16 -1.97 8.78
C VAL A 192 -27.86 -2.71 7.48
N ARG A 193 -28.03 -4.02 7.48
CA ARG A 193 -27.88 -4.87 6.29
C ARG A 193 -29.23 -5.01 5.61
N TYR A 194 -29.25 -4.81 4.31
CA TYR A 194 -30.39 -5.15 3.47
C TYR A 194 -30.01 -6.29 2.54
N GLU A 195 -30.80 -7.35 2.53
CA GLU A 195 -30.69 -8.40 1.52
C GLU A 195 -31.60 -7.99 0.36
N ALA A 196 -31.04 -7.79 -0.82
CA ALA A 196 -31.77 -7.57 -2.05
C ALA A 196 -31.61 -8.80 -2.93
N SER A 197 -32.73 -9.39 -3.39
CA SER A 197 -32.70 -10.35 -4.49
C SER A 197 -32.39 -9.60 -5.78
N LEU A 198 -31.50 -10.14 -6.60
CA LEU A 198 -31.31 -9.73 -7.97
C LEU A 198 -32.36 -10.51 -8.79
N ASP A 199 -33.55 -9.94 -8.93
CA ASP A 199 -34.56 -10.43 -9.89
C ASP A 199 -34.26 -9.89 -11.29
#